data_ca31ca4bf5b78cf4ca22a39805334bd3
#
_entry.id   ca31ca4bf5b78cf4ca22a39805334bd3
#
_cell.length_a   1.000
_cell.length_b   1.000
_cell.length_c   1.000
_cell.angle_alpha   90.00
_cell.angle_beta   90.00
_cell.angle_gamma   90.00
#
_symmetry.space_group_name_H-M   'P 1'
#
loop_
_entity.id
_entity.type
_entity.pdbx_description
1 polymer ?
#
loop_
_entity_poly.entity_id
_entity_poly.type
_entity_poly.pdbx_seq_one_letter_code
_entity_poly.pdbx_strand_id
1 'polypeptide(L)'
;MFDVYITKAAKYLPNEAVSNDEMENYLGLINDTASKARRIILRNNKITSRYYAVDKNGVSTHTNAELTKNAVSQLFDDKFSAQDMEVLSCGTSSPDVFAPSHAAMVHGLLKNKSVELNSSSGICCSGMNALKYGFLSVKSGNSQNAVCTGSEKVSTWLSAQQYNREIINLKNLEEQPIIAFKKDFLRWMLSDGAGAFLLENKPSGAISLKIEWMEAYSYAFELETCMYAGGDKLENGEIKPWSDYKPEQLLNESILAVKQDVKILDEFILPKGVESMTDAMAKHNVTADDIDYFLPHVSSHFFVDGLKKGLLEKGVDIADEKWFMNLLRVGNVGSASIYIAVEELINSGKLKKGDKIFLSVPESGRFSFAYAYLTVC
;
A
#
# COMPACT_ATOMS: atom_id res chain seq x y z
N MET A 1 5.05 -30.07 2.06
CA MET A 1 4.98 -28.62 2.08
C MET A 1 6.14 -28.10 2.90
N PHE A 2 6.78 -27.03 2.44
CA PHE A 2 7.92 -26.43 3.14
C PHE A 2 7.45 -25.32 4.09
N ASP A 3 8.22 -25.06 5.14
CA ASP A 3 8.12 -23.79 5.85
C ASP A 3 8.65 -22.67 4.95
N VAL A 4 8.15 -21.44 5.14
CA VAL A 4 8.54 -20.28 4.34
C VAL A 4 8.93 -19.14 5.28
N TYR A 5 10.06 -18.51 4.98
CA TYR A 5 10.63 -17.46 5.81
C TYR A 5 10.87 -16.20 4.99
N ILE A 6 10.55 -15.05 5.54
CA ILE A 6 11.11 -13.78 5.08
C ILE A 6 12.52 -13.71 5.65
N THR A 7 13.52 -13.86 4.80
CA THR A 7 14.94 -13.93 5.21
C THR A 7 15.65 -12.60 5.02
N LYS A 8 15.15 -11.75 4.13
CA LYS A 8 15.62 -10.38 3.95
C LYS A 8 14.43 -9.45 3.67
N ALA A 9 14.54 -8.23 4.17
CA ALA A 9 13.61 -7.15 3.90
C ALA A 9 14.38 -5.89 3.50
N ALA A 10 13.86 -5.15 2.53
CA ALA A 10 14.43 -3.90 2.07
C ALA A 10 13.33 -2.90 1.73
N LYS A 11 13.67 -1.61 1.75
CA LYS A 11 12.80 -0.53 1.31
C LYS A 11 13.56 0.47 0.46
N TYR A 12 12.85 1.18 -0.39
CA TYR A 12 13.37 2.33 -1.11
C TYR A 12 12.35 3.47 -1.07
N LEU A 13 12.76 4.60 -0.52
CA LEU A 13 11.99 5.82 -0.47
C LEU A 13 12.68 6.84 -1.38
N PRO A 14 11.98 7.42 -2.38
CA PRO A 14 12.62 8.30 -3.35
C PRO A 14 12.94 9.67 -2.76
N ASN A 15 14.05 10.26 -3.20
CA ASN A 15 14.45 11.62 -2.87
C ASN A 15 14.53 11.88 -1.34
N GLU A 16 14.38 13.13 -0.93
CA GLU A 16 14.33 13.52 0.46
C GLU A 16 12.88 13.54 0.99
N ALA A 17 12.73 13.39 2.31
CA ALA A 17 11.44 13.48 2.95
C ALA A 17 10.82 14.87 2.77
N VAL A 18 9.58 14.93 2.33
CA VAL A 18 8.83 16.16 2.09
C VAL A 18 7.96 16.47 3.31
N SER A 19 8.17 17.62 3.93
CA SER A 19 7.39 18.09 5.07
C SER A 19 5.99 18.55 4.63
N ASN A 20 5.09 18.68 5.61
CA ASN A 20 3.73 19.19 5.37
C ASN A 20 3.72 20.56 4.69
N ASP A 21 4.68 21.43 4.99
CA ASP A 21 4.72 22.78 4.45
C ASP A 21 5.22 22.83 3.00
N GLU A 22 5.98 21.84 2.58
CA GLU A 22 6.57 21.77 1.25
C GLU A 22 5.71 21.00 0.22
N MET A 23 4.66 20.30 0.65
CA MET A 23 3.88 19.41 -0.23
C MET A 23 3.40 20.08 -1.51
N GLU A 24 2.87 21.30 -1.40
CA GLU A 24 2.32 22.04 -2.55
C GLU A 24 3.43 22.50 -3.51
N ASN A 25 4.71 22.57 -3.07
CA ASN A 25 5.85 22.83 -3.96
C ASN A 25 6.11 21.65 -4.91
N TYR A 26 5.72 20.42 -4.51
CA TYR A 26 5.89 19.22 -5.32
C TYR A 26 4.62 18.88 -6.11
N LEU A 27 3.46 18.95 -5.46
CA LEU A 27 2.18 18.55 -6.05
C LEU A 27 1.48 19.68 -6.80
N GLY A 28 1.95 20.91 -6.67
CA GLY A 28 1.33 22.11 -7.22
C GLY A 28 0.09 22.57 -6.48
N LEU A 29 -0.35 23.78 -6.79
CA LEU A 29 -1.59 24.38 -6.27
C LEU A 29 -2.73 24.13 -7.26
N ILE A 30 -3.83 23.56 -6.79
CA ILE A 30 -5.02 23.39 -7.61
C ILE A 30 -5.66 24.77 -7.83
N ASN A 31 -5.78 25.17 -9.09
CA ASN A 31 -6.29 26.49 -9.49
C ASN A 31 -5.53 27.66 -8.79
N ASP A 32 -4.19 27.52 -8.69
CA ASP A 32 -3.30 28.50 -8.06
C ASP A 32 -3.71 28.91 -6.64
N THR A 33 -4.47 28.06 -5.95
CA THR A 33 -5.01 28.34 -4.62
C THR A 33 -4.60 27.25 -3.62
N ALA A 34 -4.10 27.68 -2.46
CA ALA A 34 -3.80 26.73 -1.38
C ALA A 34 -5.06 26.01 -0.87
N SER A 35 -4.95 24.71 -0.61
CA SER A 35 -6.09 23.90 -0.14
C SER A 35 -6.57 24.35 1.24
N LYS A 36 -7.85 24.69 1.34
CA LYS A 36 -8.52 25.01 2.63
C LYS A 36 -8.68 23.79 3.52
N ALA A 37 -8.79 22.59 2.95
CA ALA A 37 -8.96 21.33 3.67
C ALA A 37 -7.65 20.78 4.24
N ARG A 38 -6.48 21.14 3.68
CA ARG A 38 -5.15 20.66 4.02
C ARG A 38 -4.91 20.63 5.54
N ARG A 39 -5.13 21.76 6.23
CA ARG A 39 -4.86 21.88 7.67
C ARG A 39 -5.68 20.89 8.51
N ILE A 40 -6.93 20.67 8.14
CA ILE A 40 -7.84 19.77 8.86
C ILE A 40 -7.41 18.32 8.61
N ILE A 41 -7.13 17.96 7.35
CA ILE A 41 -6.74 16.61 6.97
C ILE A 41 -5.40 16.23 7.62
N LEU A 42 -4.38 17.10 7.55
CA LEU A 42 -3.06 16.86 8.13
C LEU A 42 -3.13 16.74 9.67
N ARG A 43 -3.99 17.51 10.33
CA ARG A 43 -4.20 17.39 11.78
C ARG A 43 -4.79 16.02 12.14
N ASN A 44 -5.71 15.50 11.34
CA ASN A 44 -6.40 14.23 11.62
C ASN A 44 -5.55 13.01 11.24
N ASN A 45 -4.80 13.07 10.13
CA ASN A 45 -3.95 11.95 9.72
C ASN A 45 -2.63 11.86 10.48
N LYS A 46 -2.21 12.95 11.14
CA LYS A 46 -0.97 13.11 11.91
C LYS A 46 0.32 12.85 11.11
N ILE A 47 0.26 12.72 9.78
CA ILE A 47 1.45 12.53 8.94
C ILE A 47 2.27 13.82 8.96
N THR A 48 3.56 13.71 9.25
CA THR A 48 4.49 14.86 9.33
C THR A 48 5.37 14.96 8.08
N SER A 49 5.68 13.81 7.46
CA SER A 49 6.49 13.75 6.24
C SER A 49 6.06 12.60 5.33
N ARG A 50 6.44 12.68 4.08
CA ARG A 50 6.21 11.69 3.02
C ARG A 50 7.28 11.79 1.95
N TYR A 51 7.22 10.92 0.94
CA TYR A 51 8.20 10.85 -0.11
C TYR A 51 7.51 10.95 -1.46
N TYR A 52 8.12 11.67 -2.42
CA TYR A 52 7.59 11.81 -3.77
C TYR A 52 8.66 11.50 -4.81
N ALA A 53 8.32 10.70 -5.81
CA ALA A 53 9.15 10.41 -6.97
C ALA A 53 9.05 11.50 -8.06
N VAL A 54 8.88 12.73 -7.63
CA VAL A 54 8.88 13.94 -8.45
C VAL A 54 9.75 15.02 -7.78
N ASP A 55 10.29 15.93 -8.57
CA ASP A 55 10.97 17.12 -8.06
C ASP A 55 10.00 18.29 -7.79
N LYS A 56 10.52 19.43 -7.34
CA LYS A 56 9.74 20.66 -7.08
C LYS A 56 9.10 21.29 -8.34
N ASN A 57 9.50 20.83 -9.52
CA ASN A 57 8.89 21.25 -10.79
C ASN A 57 7.81 20.25 -11.26
N GLY A 58 7.51 19.22 -10.47
CA GLY A 58 6.58 18.15 -10.83
C GLY A 58 7.13 17.17 -11.85
N VAL A 59 8.46 17.19 -12.12
CA VAL A 59 9.10 16.26 -13.05
C VAL A 59 9.41 14.95 -12.33
N SER A 60 9.05 13.83 -12.95
CA SER A 60 9.34 12.50 -12.41
C SER A 60 10.82 12.25 -12.27
N THR A 61 11.27 11.86 -11.06
CA THR A 61 12.66 11.46 -10.77
C THR A 61 12.86 9.96 -10.92
N HIS A 62 11.81 9.17 -10.74
CA HIS A 62 11.80 7.71 -10.85
C HIS A 62 10.50 7.25 -11.48
N THR A 63 10.54 6.15 -12.22
CA THR A 63 9.37 5.33 -12.53
C THR A 63 9.03 4.41 -11.35
N ASN A 64 7.82 3.85 -11.29
CA ASN A 64 7.48 2.88 -10.24
C ASN A 64 8.31 1.59 -10.35
N ALA A 65 8.61 1.16 -11.57
CA ALA A 65 9.51 0.03 -11.80
C ALA A 65 10.94 0.29 -11.29
N GLU A 66 11.45 1.52 -11.37
CA GLU A 66 12.75 1.90 -10.80
C GLU A 66 12.73 1.93 -9.28
N LEU A 67 11.65 2.43 -8.65
CA LEU A 67 11.47 2.35 -7.18
C LEU A 67 11.53 0.89 -6.72
N THR A 68 10.77 0.03 -7.39
CA THR A 68 10.72 -1.41 -7.09
C THR A 68 12.07 -2.08 -7.28
N LYS A 69 12.72 -1.85 -8.42
CA LYS A 69 14.08 -2.36 -8.72
C LYS A 69 15.09 -1.92 -7.66
N ASN A 70 15.00 -0.67 -7.19
CA ASN A 70 15.93 -0.14 -6.19
C ASN A 70 15.73 -0.84 -4.82
N ALA A 71 14.47 -1.12 -4.41
CA ALA A 71 14.19 -1.92 -3.22
C ALA A 71 14.69 -3.37 -3.38
N VAL A 72 14.41 -4.02 -4.50
CA VAL A 72 14.88 -5.40 -4.79
C VAL A 72 16.39 -5.48 -4.75
N SER A 73 17.09 -4.50 -5.34
CA SER A 73 18.55 -4.49 -5.38
C SER A 73 19.23 -4.44 -4.01
N GLN A 74 18.54 -3.93 -2.98
CA GLN A 74 19.05 -3.93 -1.60
C GLN A 74 18.93 -5.30 -0.90
N LEU A 75 18.23 -6.27 -1.50
CA LEU A 75 18.22 -7.65 -1.03
C LEU A 75 19.49 -8.42 -1.43
N PHE A 76 20.25 -7.92 -2.42
CA PHE A 76 21.40 -8.62 -2.96
C PHE A 76 22.63 -8.42 -2.08
N ASP A 77 23.36 -9.52 -1.86
CA ASP A 77 24.63 -9.58 -1.16
C ASP A 77 25.46 -10.77 -1.68
N ASP A 78 26.52 -11.15 -0.95
CA ASP A 78 27.41 -12.27 -1.33
C ASP A 78 26.68 -13.64 -1.33
N LYS A 79 25.49 -13.75 -0.69
CA LYS A 79 24.73 -14.99 -0.54
C LYS A 79 23.51 -15.07 -1.47
N PHE A 80 23.00 -13.94 -1.94
CA PHE A 80 21.85 -13.88 -2.81
C PHE A 80 22.00 -12.72 -3.81
N SER A 81 21.98 -13.04 -5.06
CA SER A 81 22.11 -12.10 -6.19
C SER A 81 20.85 -12.15 -7.09
N ALA A 82 20.79 -11.25 -8.06
CA ALA A 82 19.72 -11.28 -9.06
C ALA A 82 19.70 -12.60 -9.85
N GLN A 83 20.84 -13.28 -9.99
CA GLN A 83 20.94 -14.55 -10.72
C GLN A 83 20.39 -15.76 -9.93
N ASP A 84 20.20 -15.61 -8.61
CA ASP A 84 19.65 -16.68 -7.76
C ASP A 84 18.13 -16.65 -7.70
N MET A 85 17.51 -15.53 -8.06
CA MET A 85 16.07 -15.32 -8.01
C MET A 85 15.33 -16.28 -8.93
N GLU A 86 14.31 -16.99 -8.41
CA GLU A 86 13.47 -17.91 -9.17
C GLU A 86 12.10 -17.30 -9.49
N VAL A 87 11.50 -16.55 -8.56
CA VAL A 87 10.20 -15.88 -8.71
C VAL A 87 10.33 -14.41 -8.39
N LEU A 88 9.74 -13.55 -9.24
CA LEU A 88 9.52 -12.14 -8.96
C LEU A 88 8.02 -11.87 -8.94
N SER A 89 7.49 -11.53 -7.76
CA SER A 89 6.08 -11.24 -7.53
C SER A 89 5.91 -9.79 -7.09
N CYS A 90 5.29 -8.95 -7.92
CA CYS A 90 5.13 -7.52 -7.69
C CYS A 90 3.67 -7.13 -7.49
N GLY A 91 3.39 -6.33 -6.46
CA GLY A 91 2.09 -5.73 -6.20
C GLY A 91 2.14 -4.20 -6.28
N THR A 92 1.19 -3.59 -6.98
CA THR A 92 1.07 -2.13 -7.07
C THR A 92 -0.34 -1.72 -7.49
N SER A 93 -0.75 -0.51 -7.09
CA SER A 93 -1.92 0.17 -7.64
C SER A 93 -1.58 1.11 -8.80
N SER A 94 -0.31 1.50 -8.90
CA SER A 94 0.17 2.56 -9.79
C SER A 94 1.25 2.08 -10.77
N PRO A 95 0.97 1.08 -11.63
CA PRO A 95 1.93 0.64 -12.64
C PRO A 95 2.24 1.79 -13.60
N ASP A 96 3.48 1.84 -14.12
CA ASP A 96 3.90 2.90 -15.05
C ASP A 96 3.14 2.83 -16.38
N VAL A 97 2.70 1.65 -16.78
CA VAL A 97 1.94 1.38 -18.01
C VAL A 97 0.87 0.31 -17.77
N PHE A 98 -0.21 0.31 -18.57
CA PHE A 98 -1.24 -0.73 -18.47
C PHE A 98 -0.74 -2.10 -18.97
N ALA A 99 0.17 -2.10 -19.93
CA ALA A 99 0.84 -3.27 -20.50
C ALA A 99 2.23 -2.86 -21.05
N PRO A 100 3.28 -3.66 -20.83
CA PRO A 100 3.31 -4.96 -20.13
C PRO A 100 3.07 -4.84 -18.62
N SER A 101 3.03 -5.98 -17.91
CA SER A 101 2.81 -5.99 -16.46
C SER A 101 3.94 -5.30 -15.68
N HIS A 102 3.63 -4.78 -14.48
CA HIS A 102 4.61 -4.12 -13.63
C HIS A 102 5.81 -5.03 -13.30
N ALA A 103 5.57 -6.32 -12.99
CA ALA A 103 6.64 -7.28 -12.76
C ALA A 103 7.57 -7.46 -13.98
N ALA A 104 7.02 -7.42 -15.20
CA ALA A 104 7.83 -7.49 -16.43
C ALA A 104 8.70 -6.23 -16.61
N MET A 105 8.17 -5.06 -16.27
CA MET A 105 8.95 -3.80 -16.31
C MET A 105 10.10 -3.84 -15.30
N VAL A 106 9.84 -4.30 -14.07
CA VAL A 106 10.88 -4.45 -13.03
C VAL A 106 11.94 -5.47 -13.45
N HIS A 107 11.52 -6.63 -13.96
CA HIS A 107 12.43 -7.67 -14.45
C HIS A 107 13.35 -7.17 -15.56
N GLY A 108 12.80 -6.40 -16.50
CA GLY A 108 13.60 -5.77 -17.56
C GLY A 108 14.71 -4.83 -17.05
N LEU A 109 14.48 -4.16 -15.90
CA LEU A 109 15.48 -3.31 -15.25
C LEU A 109 16.54 -4.10 -14.46
N LEU A 110 16.18 -5.27 -13.93
CA LEU A 110 17.10 -6.14 -13.17
C LEU A 110 18.13 -6.84 -14.07
N LYS A 111 17.80 -7.06 -15.35
CA LYS A 111 18.69 -7.68 -16.38
C LYS A 111 19.34 -8.97 -15.91
N ASN A 112 18.59 -9.81 -15.21
CA ASN A 112 19.03 -11.10 -14.72
C ASN A 112 18.64 -12.27 -15.66
N LYS A 113 18.61 -13.50 -15.16
CA LYS A 113 18.14 -14.68 -15.91
C LYS A 113 16.61 -14.69 -16.07
N SER A 114 16.09 -15.66 -16.82
CA SER A 114 14.65 -15.97 -16.85
C SER A 114 14.15 -16.34 -15.46
N VAL A 115 13.02 -15.74 -15.04
CA VAL A 115 12.34 -15.98 -13.76
C VAL A 115 10.84 -16.12 -13.98
N GLU A 116 10.16 -16.75 -13.05
CA GLU A 116 8.69 -16.75 -13.03
C GLU A 116 8.20 -15.38 -12.56
N LEU A 117 7.21 -14.81 -13.28
CA LEU A 117 6.67 -13.50 -12.98
C LEU A 117 5.23 -13.59 -12.49
N ASN A 118 4.92 -12.87 -11.41
CA ASN A 118 3.57 -12.56 -11.00
C ASN A 118 3.40 -11.04 -10.83
N SER A 119 2.27 -10.51 -11.25
CA SER A 119 1.94 -9.10 -11.07
C SER A 119 0.54 -8.99 -10.49
N SER A 120 0.43 -8.53 -9.26
CA SER A 120 -0.84 -8.30 -8.56
C SER A 120 -1.27 -6.85 -8.72
N SER A 121 -2.48 -6.65 -9.21
CA SER A 121 -3.13 -5.35 -9.32
C SER A 121 -4.18 -5.19 -8.21
N GLY A 122 -4.40 -3.98 -7.76
CA GLY A 122 -5.34 -3.64 -6.69
C GLY A 122 -4.92 -2.33 -6.05
N ILE A 123 -5.16 -2.17 -4.75
CA ILE A 123 -4.67 -1.03 -3.99
C ILE A 123 -3.73 -1.55 -2.88
N CYS A 124 -4.02 -1.31 -1.60
CA CYS A 124 -3.12 -1.67 -0.51
C CYS A 124 -2.86 -3.18 -0.38
N CYS A 125 -3.88 -4.02 -0.66
CA CYS A 125 -3.76 -5.48 -0.62
C CYS A 125 -2.96 -6.08 -1.78
N SER A 126 -2.66 -5.32 -2.84
CA SER A 126 -1.88 -5.86 -3.97
C SER A 126 -0.49 -6.34 -3.56
N GLY A 127 0.17 -5.64 -2.62
CA GLY A 127 1.44 -6.09 -2.02
C GLY A 127 1.29 -7.39 -1.23
N MET A 128 0.22 -7.54 -0.45
CA MET A 128 -0.05 -8.79 0.28
C MET A 128 -0.42 -9.95 -0.66
N ASN A 129 -1.10 -9.67 -1.77
CA ASN A 129 -1.37 -10.68 -2.80
C ASN A 129 -0.08 -11.14 -3.49
N ALA A 130 0.84 -10.21 -3.77
CA ALA A 130 2.16 -10.55 -4.29
C ALA A 130 2.96 -11.41 -3.28
N LEU A 131 2.92 -11.06 -1.98
CA LEU A 131 3.54 -11.85 -0.91
C LEU A 131 2.93 -13.26 -0.81
N LYS A 132 1.59 -13.36 -0.89
CA LYS A 132 0.87 -14.65 -0.83
C LYS A 132 1.22 -15.54 -2.03
N TYR A 133 1.39 -14.97 -3.23
CA TYR A 133 1.84 -15.74 -4.38
C TYR A 133 3.22 -16.35 -4.13
N GLY A 134 4.22 -15.54 -3.73
CA GLY A 134 5.56 -16.05 -3.41
C GLY A 134 5.56 -17.06 -2.27
N PHE A 135 4.78 -16.81 -1.21
CA PHE A 135 4.58 -17.76 -0.11
C PHE A 135 4.07 -19.12 -0.60
N LEU A 136 3.04 -19.12 -1.44
CA LEU A 136 2.47 -20.38 -1.97
C LEU A 136 3.44 -21.09 -2.92
N SER A 137 4.18 -20.36 -3.75
CA SER A 137 5.18 -20.94 -4.66
C SER A 137 6.29 -21.64 -3.88
N VAL A 138 6.86 -20.99 -2.85
CA VAL A 138 7.90 -21.61 -2.00
C VAL A 138 7.32 -22.73 -1.15
N LYS A 139 6.13 -22.54 -0.56
CA LYS A 139 5.48 -23.54 0.31
C LYS A 139 5.15 -24.83 -0.42
N SER A 140 4.74 -24.74 -1.68
CA SER A 140 4.46 -25.92 -2.52
C SER A 140 5.72 -26.63 -3.01
N GLY A 141 6.87 -25.97 -2.99
CA GLY A 141 8.12 -26.44 -3.57
C GLY A 141 8.24 -26.19 -5.08
N ASN A 142 7.36 -25.37 -5.65
CA ASN A 142 7.48 -24.91 -7.05
C ASN A 142 8.75 -24.08 -7.24
N SER A 143 9.13 -23.32 -6.22
CA SER A 143 10.39 -22.55 -6.17
C SER A 143 11.05 -22.68 -4.80
N GLN A 144 12.38 -22.45 -4.74
CA GLN A 144 13.13 -22.41 -3.48
C GLN A 144 13.15 -21.02 -2.88
N ASN A 145 13.01 -20.00 -3.71
CA ASN A 145 12.95 -18.60 -3.29
C ASN A 145 11.97 -17.79 -4.14
N ALA A 146 11.52 -16.68 -3.56
CA ALA A 146 10.71 -15.68 -4.26
C ALA A 146 11.06 -14.28 -3.75
N VAL A 147 11.22 -13.33 -4.65
CA VAL A 147 11.28 -11.91 -4.31
C VAL A 147 9.87 -11.34 -4.47
N CYS A 148 9.31 -10.84 -3.38
CA CYS A 148 7.97 -10.24 -3.33
C CYS A 148 8.08 -8.75 -3.05
N THR A 149 7.30 -7.92 -3.74
CA THR A 149 7.36 -6.47 -3.60
C THR A 149 5.98 -5.84 -3.49
N GLY A 150 5.93 -4.71 -2.78
CA GLY A 150 4.87 -3.71 -2.87
C GLY A 150 5.48 -2.38 -3.27
N SER A 151 4.85 -1.63 -4.16
CA SER A 151 5.38 -0.33 -4.60
C SER A 151 4.29 0.62 -5.05
N GLU A 152 4.52 1.92 -4.86
CA GLU A 152 3.62 2.97 -5.32
C GLU A 152 4.38 4.18 -5.85
N LYS A 153 3.87 4.73 -6.96
CA LYS A 153 4.21 6.05 -7.48
C LYS A 153 2.93 6.80 -7.75
N VAL A 154 2.36 7.36 -6.71
CA VAL A 154 1.05 8.05 -6.75
C VAL A 154 1.17 9.57 -6.85
N SER A 155 2.35 10.15 -6.57
CA SER A 155 2.59 11.59 -6.62
C SER A 155 2.15 12.24 -7.93
N THR A 156 2.33 11.57 -9.06
CA THR A 156 1.90 12.05 -10.38
C THR A 156 0.38 12.10 -10.54
N TRP A 157 -0.35 11.18 -9.88
CA TRP A 157 -1.82 11.17 -9.88
C TRP A 157 -2.41 12.26 -8.96
N LEU A 158 -1.61 12.71 -7.97
CA LEU A 158 -1.98 13.74 -6.99
C LEU A 158 -1.59 15.14 -7.45
N SER A 159 -0.89 15.28 -8.58
CA SER A 159 -0.47 16.56 -9.12
C SER A 159 -1.69 17.47 -9.42
N ALA A 160 -1.55 18.74 -9.12
CA ALA A 160 -2.56 19.75 -9.43
C ALA A 160 -2.98 19.77 -10.92
N GLN A 161 -2.05 19.43 -11.82
CA GLN A 161 -2.31 19.34 -13.26
C GLN A 161 -3.43 18.36 -13.62
N GLN A 162 -3.64 17.31 -12.82
CA GLN A 162 -4.71 16.33 -13.03
C GLN A 162 -6.10 16.89 -12.74
N TYR A 163 -6.20 17.97 -11.97
CA TYR A 163 -7.45 18.56 -11.50
C TYR A 163 -7.77 19.92 -12.12
N ASN A 164 -6.77 20.67 -12.58
CA ASN A 164 -6.93 22.06 -13.02
C ASN A 164 -7.94 22.23 -14.16
N ARG A 165 -8.00 21.28 -15.11
CA ARG A 165 -8.94 21.36 -16.25
C ARG A 165 -10.38 21.14 -15.82
N GLU A 166 -10.63 20.21 -14.91
CA GLU A 166 -11.96 19.98 -14.37
C GLU A 166 -12.48 21.23 -13.64
N ILE A 167 -11.63 21.87 -12.85
CA ILE A 167 -11.99 23.06 -12.07
C ILE A 167 -12.30 24.27 -12.96
N ILE A 168 -11.57 24.44 -14.07
CA ILE A 168 -11.86 25.50 -15.05
C ILE A 168 -13.26 25.30 -15.65
N ASN A 169 -13.69 24.06 -15.87
CA ASN A 169 -15.00 23.72 -16.41
C ASN A 169 -16.12 23.78 -15.37
N LEU A 170 -15.81 23.57 -14.08
CA LEU A 170 -16.76 23.66 -12.97
C LEU A 170 -16.84 25.10 -12.45
N LYS A 171 -17.57 26.00 -13.17
CA LYS A 171 -17.92 27.35 -12.68
C LYS A 171 -18.65 27.33 -11.32
N ASN A 172 -19.00 26.17 -10.79
CA ASN A 172 -19.89 25.98 -9.64
C ASN A 172 -19.21 25.24 -8.47
N LEU A 173 -17.88 25.31 -8.31
CA LEU A 173 -17.18 24.73 -7.13
C LEU A 173 -17.63 25.35 -5.80
N GLU A 174 -18.18 26.57 -5.82
CA GLU A 174 -18.80 27.19 -4.64
C GLU A 174 -20.07 26.44 -4.20
N GLU A 175 -20.75 25.74 -5.12
CA GLU A 175 -21.98 25.00 -4.85
C GLU A 175 -21.75 23.54 -4.42
N GLN A 176 -20.53 22.97 -4.60
CA GLN A 176 -20.23 21.60 -4.22
C GLN A 176 -18.85 21.43 -3.52
N PRO A 177 -18.67 22.00 -2.30
CA PRO A 177 -17.41 21.86 -1.55
C PRO A 177 -17.00 20.41 -1.26
N ILE A 178 -17.97 19.50 -1.26
CA ILE A 178 -17.77 18.08 -0.95
C ILE A 178 -16.93 17.34 -2.02
N ILE A 179 -17.01 17.77 -3.29
CA ILE A 179 -16.26 17.15 -4.40
C ILE A 179 -14.78 17.51 -4.28
N ALA A 180 -14.47 18.77 -3.99
CA ALA A 180 -13.10 19.22 -3.75
C ALA A 180 -12.48 18.47 -2.54
N PHE A 181 -13.25 18.27 -1.47
CA PHE A 181 -12.81 17.55 -0.28
C PHE A 181 -12.52 16.07 -0.57
N LYS A 182 -13.35 15.38 -1.34
CA LYS A 182 -13.18 13.96 -1.71
C LYS A 182 -11.88 13.71 -2.49
N LYS A 183 -11.51 14.62 -3.39
CA LYS A 183 -10.28 14.50 -4.20
C LYS A 183 -9.05 14.99 -3.43
N ASP A 184 -9.18 16.04 -2.64
CA ASP A 184 -8.08 16.66 -1.90
C ASP A 184 -7.60 15.78 -0.72
N PHE A 185 -8.48 14.96 -0.13
CA PHE A 185 -8.16 14.09 1.01
C PHE A 185 -6.96 13.17 0.74
N LEU A 186 -6.92 12.53 -0.42
CA LEU A 186 -5.85 11.60 -0.79
C LEU A 186 -4.50 12.29 -1.01
N ARG A 187 -4.51 13.54 -1.50
CA ARG A 187 -3.27 14.31 -1.73
C ARG A 187 -2.42 14.47 -0.48
N TRP A 188 -3.07 14.54 0.69
CA TRP A 188 -2.40 14.83 1.96
C TRP A 188 -2.00 13.60 2.74
N MET A 189 -2.24 12.39 2.22
CA MET A 189 -1.94 11.14 2.89
C MET A 189 -0.94 10.26 2.14
N LEU A 190 -1.05 10.23 0.80
CA LEU A 190 -0.31 9.29 -0.02
C LEU A 190 1.16 9.69 -0.18
N SER A 191 2.00 8.68 -0.37
CA SER A 191 3.46 8.76 -0.48
C SER A 191 3.95 7.74 -1.51
N ASP A 192 5.10 7.98 -2.12
CA ASP A 192 5.75 7.07 -3.05
C ASP A 192 6.82 6.23 -2.33
N GLY A 193 7.06 5.03 -2.84
CA GLY A 193 8.10 4.15 -2.34
C GLY A 193 7.89 2.69 -2.74
N ALA A 194 8.85 1.86 -2.37
CA ALA A 194 8.81 0.42 -2.58
C ALA A 194 9.37 -0.32 -1.38
N GLY A 195 8.85 -1.53 -1.16
CA GLY A 195 9.41 -2.50 -0.25
C GLY A 195 9.57 -3.85 -0.93
N ALA A 196 10.55 -4.64 -0.48
CA ALA A 196 10.85 -5.94 -1.03
C ALA A 196 11.19 -6.93 0.07
N PHE A 197 10.73 -8.17 -0.06
CA PHE A 197 11.08 -9.31 0.78
C PHE A 197 11.71 -10.42 -0.07
N LEU A 198 12.74 -11.07 0.47
CA LEU A 198 13.19 -12.36 0.00
C LEU A 198 12.51 -13.45 0.83
N LEU A 199 11.80 -14.34 0.16
CA LEU A 199 11.24 -15.55 0.76
C LEU A 199 12.11 -16.75 0.43
N GLU A 200 12.38 -17.59 1.41
CA GLU A 200 13.15 -18.84 1.25
C GLU A 200 12.51 -19.98 2.07
N ASN A 201 12.80 -21.22 1.70
CA ASN A 201 12.31 -22.41 2.41
C ASN A 201 13.11 -22.79 3.67
N LYS A 202 14.10 -21.98 4.04
CA LYS A 202 14.93 -22.14 5.24
C LYS A 202 15.25 -20.77 5.84
N PRO A 203 15.37 -20.66 7.15
CA PRO A 203 15.79 -19.42 7.79
C PRO A 203 17.25 -19.11 7.45
N SER A 204 17.57 -17.83 7.29
CA SER A 204 18.94 -17.35 7.04
C SER A 204 19.18 -16.02 7.74
N GLY A 205 20.46 -15.70 7.99
CA GLY A 205 20.83 -14.45 8.66
C GLY A 205 20.58 -14.44 10.18
N ALA A 206 20.61 -13.28 10.79
CA ALA A 206 20.43 -13.09 12.22
C ALA A 206 18.96 -13.12 12.65
N ILE A 207 18.06 -12.68 11.77
CA ILE A 207 16.61 -12.66 11.97
C ILE A 207 15.97 -13.17 10.68
N SER A 208 15.07 -14.13 10.81
CA SER A 208 14.14 -14.56 9.77
C SER A 208 12.74 -14.59 10.35
N LEU A 209 11.74 -14.27 9.53
CA LEU A 209 10.35 -14.30 9.95
C LEU A 209 9.65 -15.47 9.27
N LYS A 210 9.32 -16.53 10.02
CA LYS A 210 8.52 -17.63 9.50
C LYS A 210 7.10 -17.15 9.25
N ILE A 211 6.56 -17.40 8.06
CA ILE A 211 5.15 -17.14 7.75
C ILE A 211 4.34 -18.36 8.20
N GLU A 212 3.61 -18.23 9.29
CA GLU A 212 2.77 -19.31 9.81
C GLU A 212 1.53 -19.48 8.92
N TRP A 213 0.86 -18.37 8.62
CA TRP A 213 -0.30 -18.34 7.73
C TRP A 213 -0.53 -16.97 7.12
N MET A 214 -1.31 -16.94 6.04
CA MET A 214 -1.81 -15.73 5.38
C MET A 214 -3.28 -15.92 5.00
N GLU A 215 -4.14 -14.96 5.36
CA GLU A 215 -5.55 -14.92 5.00
C GLU A 215 -5.89 -13.69 4.18
N ALA A 216 -6.90 -13.80 3.34
CA ALA A 216 -7.42 -12.67 2.57
C ALA A 216 -8.94 -12.81 2.43
N TYR A 217 -9.62 -11.67 2.54
CA TYR A 217 -11.07 -11.54 2.45
C TYR A 217 -11.43 -10.45 1.45
N SER A 218 -12.53 -10.62 0.74
CA SER A 218 -13.09 -9.60 -0.16
C SER A 218 -14.59 -9.47 0.09
N TYR A 219 -15.04 -8.26 0.26
CA TYR A 219 -16.46 -7.91 0.37
C TYR A 219 -17.00 -7.26 -0.92
N ALA A 220 -16.29 -7.41 -2.02
CA ALA A 220 -16.68 -6.88 -3.33
C ALA A 220 -18.01 -7.45 -3.86
N PHE A 221 -18.48 -8.57 -3.29
CA PHE A 221 -19.76 -9.18 -3.64
C PHE A 221 -20.96 -8.41 -3.09
N GLU A 222 -20.79 -7.63 -2.02
CA GLU A 222 -21.87 -6.89 -1.35
C GLU A 222 -21.64 -5.38 -1.29
N LEU A 223 -20.40 -4.91 -1.47
CA LEU A 223 -20.06 -3.50 -1.36
C LEU A 223 -19.65 -2.89 -2.70
N GLU A 224 -19.99 -1.63 -2.87
CA GLU A 224 -19.64 -0.84 -4.05
C GLU A 224 -18.16 -0.45 -4.05
N THR A 225 -17.67 -0.02 -5.22
CA THR A 225 -16.33 0.55 -5.36
C THR A 225 -16.22 1.84 -4.54
N CYS A 226 -15.18 1.91 -3.69
CA CYS A 226 -14.93 3.02 -2.80
C CYS A 226 -13.74 3.88 -3.25
N MET A 227 -12.60 3.27 -3.62
CA MET A 227 -11.43 3.98 -4.14
C MET A 227 -11.10 3.47 -5.53
N TYR A 228 -10.91 4.38 -6.48
CA TYR A 228 -10.74 4.04 -7.88
C TYR A 228 -9.95 5.10 -8.64
N ALA A 229 -9.34 4.71 -9.76
CA ALA A 229 -8.73 5.56 -10.77
C ALA A 229 -8.98 4.94 -12.16
N GLY A 230 -9.02 5.76 -13.21
CA GLY A 230 -9.32 5.26 -14.55
C GLY A 230 -10.81 4.99 -14.77
N GLY A 231 -11.67 5.80 -14.16
CA GLY A 231 -13.12 5.71 -14.34
C GLY A 231 -13.88 6.72 -13.50
N ASP A 232 -15.21 6.66 -13.57
CA ASP A 232 -16.10 7.43 -12.71
C ASP A 232 -17.21 6.54 -12.15
N LYS A 233 -17.57 6.76 -10.89
CA LYS A 233 -18.66 6.06 -10.24
C LYS A 233 -19.98 6.72 -10.63
N LEU A 234 -20.87 5.92 -11.17
CA LEU A 234 -22.22 6.33 -11.55
C LEU A 234 -23.16 6.35 -10.33
N GLU A 235 -24.35 6.95 -10.47
CA GLU A 235 -25.35 7.00 -9.40
C GLU A 235 -25.83 5.63 -8.92
N ASN A 236 -25.78 4.61 -9.79
CA ASN A 236 -26.11 3.24 -9.45
C ASN A 236 -24.96 2.45 -8.77
N GLY A 237 -23.83 3.11 -8.47
CA GLY A 237 -22.66 2.51 -7.84
C GLY A 237 -21.68 1.79 -8.79
N GLU A 238 -22.03 1.63 -10.09
CA GLU A 238 -21.15 1.05 -11.09
C GLU A 238 -20.04 2.01 -11.52
N ILE A 239 -18.95 1.46 -12.05
CA ILE A 239 -17.86 2.26 -12.62
C ILE A 239 -17.98 2.30 -14.13
N LYS A 240 -18.09 3.51 -14.68
CA LYS A 240 -17.87 3.74 -16.11
C LYS A 240 -16.35 3.75 -16.35
N PRO A 241 -15.80 2.81 -17.13
CA PRO A 241 -14.35 2.70 -17.31
C PRO A 241 -13.81 3.79 -18.23
N TRP A 242 -12.52 4.11 -18.11
CA TRP A 242 -11.84 5.13 -18.92
C TRP A 242 -11.96 4.88 -20.44
N SER A 243 -12.05 3.62 -20.86
CA SER A 243 -12.17 3.23 -22.27
C SER A 243 -13.47 3.70 -22.95
N ASP A 244 -14.49 4.04 -22.15
CA ASP A 244 -15.80 4.50 -22.63
C ASP A 244 -15.92 6.03 -22.73
N TYR A 245 -14.80 6.73 -22.49
CA TYR A 245 -14.71 8.19 -22.59
C TYR A 245 -13.99 8.60 -23.86
N LYS A 246 -14.38 9.77 -24.41
CA LYS A 246 -13.60 10.41 -25.48
C LYS A 246 -12.28 10.94 -24.89
N PRO A 247 -11.19 11.03 -25.69
CA PRO A 247 -9.89 11.51 -25.21
C PRO A 247 -9.94 12.85 -24.47
N GLU A 248 -10.75 13.79 -24.95
CA GLU A 248 -10.90 15.12 -24.32
C GLU A 248 -11.55 15.04 -22.93
N GLN A 249 -12.48 14.11 -22.73
CA GLN A 249 -13.15 13.90 -21.45
C GLN A 249 -12.21 13.33 -20.39
N LEU A 250 -11.25 12.47 -20.77
CA LEU A 250 -10.28 11.89 -19.81
C LEU A 250 -9.54 12.98 -19.02
N LEU A 251 -9.26 14.10 -19.66
CA LEU A 251 -8.58 15.24 -19.03
C LEU A 251 -9.56 16.21 -18.37
N ASN A 252 -10.68 16.49 -19.02
CA ASN A 252 -11.64 17.52 -18.56
C ASN A 252 -12.45 17.07 -17.34
N GLU A 253 -12.59 15.75 -17.14
CA GLU A 253 -13.36 15.14 -16.05
C GLU A 253 -12.46 14.43 -15.02
N SER A 254 -11.13 14.64 -15.09
CA SER A 254 -10.14 14.03 -14.18
C SER A 254 -10.30 12.51 -14.04
N ILE A 255 -10.60 11.83 -15.16
CA ILE A 255 -10.90 10.38 -15.14
C ILE A 255 -9.73 9.55 -14.63
N LEU A 256 -8.50 9.96 -14.93
CA LEU A 256 -7.28 9.26 -14.52
C LEU A 256 -6.82 9.62 -13.09
N ALA A 257 -7.43 10.61 -12.46
CA ALA A 257 -7.13 10.95 -11.08
C ALA A 257 -7.69 9.88 -10.12
N VAL A 258 -7.00 9.70 -8.99
CA VAL A 258 -7.48 8.82 -7.93
C VAL A 258 -8.62 9.50 -7.16
N LYS A 259 -9.70 8.78 -6.93
CA LYS A 259 -10.92 9.24 -6.26
C LYS A 259 -11.30 8.29 -5.14
N GLN A 260 -11.98 8.81 -4.11
CA GLN A 260 -12.47 7.99 -3.00
C GLN A 260 -13.85 8.46 -2.53
N ASP A 261 -14.75 7.52 -2.38
CA ASP A 261 -16.04 7.74 -1.73
C ASP A 261 -15.85 7.66 -0.20
N VAL A 262 -15.66 8.83 0.41
CA VAL A 262 -15.37 8.92 1.85
C VAL A 262 -16.55 8.49 2.72
N LYS A 263 -17.78 8.53 2.19
CA LYS A 263 -18.99 8.13 2.94
C LYS A 263 -19.03 6.62 3.15
N ILE A 264 -18.89 5.84 2.08
CA ILE A 264 -18.86 4.37 2.20
C ILE A 264 -17.55 3.88 2.83
N LEU A 265 -16.44 4.64 2.70
CA LEU A 265 -15.22 4.35 3.45
C LEU A 265 -15.48 4.38 4.95
N ASP A 266 -16.05 5.47 5.46
CA ASP A 266 -16.32 5.67 6.89
C ASP A 266 -17.29 4.61 7.43
N GLU A 267 -18.29 4.25 6.63
CA GLU A 267 -19.32 3.28 7.01
C GLU A 267 -18.78 1.84 7.14
N PHE A 268 -17.89 1.40 6.22
CA PHE A 268 -17.56 -0.02 6.09
C PHE A 268 -16.13 -0.42 6.42
N ILE A 269 -15.14 0.49 6.32
CA ILE A 269 -13.74 0.06 6.44
C ILE A 269 -13.40 -0.53 7.81
N LEU A 270 -13.88 0.08 8.90
CA LEU A 270 -13.62 -0.41 10.25
C LEU A 270 -14.48 -1.62 10.60
N PRO A 271 -15.82 -1.62 10.41
CA PRO A 271 -16.65 -2.78 10.73
C PRO A 271 -16.20 -4.05 10.01
N LYS A 272 -15.95 -3.97 8.69
CA LYS A 272 -15.49 -5.11 7.90
C LYS A 272 -14.04 -5.52 8.21
N GLY A 273 -13.19 -4.56 8.55
CA GLY A 273 -11.83 -4.83 8.98
C GLY A 273 -11.78 -5.56 10.32
N VAL A 274 -12.58 -5.14 11.29
CA VAL A 274 -12.71 -5.82 12.60
C VAL A 274 -13.28 -7.22 12.42
N GLU A 275 -14.38 -7.37 11.66
CA GLU A 275 -15.02 -8.65 11.37
C GLU A 275 -14.01 -9.63 10.77
N SER A 276 -13.41 -9.30 9.63
CA SER A 276 -12.47 -10.20 8.94
C SER A 276 -11.19 -10.49 9.73
N MET A 277 -10.70 -9.52 10.53
CA MET A 277 -9.54 -9.74 11.40
C MET A 277 -9.86 -10.75 12.51
N THR A 278 -11.00 -10.59 13.19
CA THR A 278 -11.40 -11.52 14.25
C THR A 278 -11.71 -12.91 13.71
N ASP A 279 -12.26 -13.02 12.50
CA ASP A 279 -12.47 -14.31 11.83
C ASP A 279 -11.15 -15.00 11.48
N ALA A 280 -10.16 -14.25 10.98
CA ALA A 280 -8.82 -14.78 10.71
C ALA A 280 -8.14 -15.26 12.00
N MET A 281 -8.20 -14.48 13.08
CA MET A 281 -7.65 -14.85 14.37
C MET A 281 -8.33 -16.12 14.93
N ALA A 282 -9.65 -16.19 14.91
CA ALA A 282 -10.41 -17.35 15.36
C ALA A 282 -10.11 -18.62 14.55
N LYS A 283 -10.03 -18.50 13.23
CA LYS A 283 -9.68 -19.60 12.31
C LYS A 283 -8.35 -20.28 12.66
N HIS A 284 -7.38 -19.49 13.14
CA HIS A 284 -6.04 -19.96 13.48
C HIS A 284 -5.77 -20.07 14.98
N ASN A 285 -6.79 -19.90 15.82
CA ASN A 285 -6.71 -19.92 17.28
C ASN A 285 -5.67 -18.92 17.82
N VAL A 286 -5.58 -17.73 17.24
CA VAL A 286 -4.69 -16.63 17.68
C VAL A 286 -5.50 -15.67 18.54
N THR A 287 -4.97 -15.31 19.71
CA THR A 287 -5.55 -14.32 20.64
C THR A 287 -4.69 -13.05 20.66
N ALA A 288 -5.14 -12.00 21.33
CA ALA A 288 -4.34 -10.77 21.51
C ALA A 288 -3.06 -11.02 22.35
N ASP A 289 -3.09 -12.00 23.25
CA ASP A 289 -1.94 -12.38 24.07
C ASP A 289 -0.83 -13.04 23.25
N ASP A 290 -1.20 -13.73 22.17
CA ASP A 290 -0.27 -14.38 21.24
C ASP A 290 0.43 -13.40 20.30
N ILE A 291 0.17 -12.10 20.37
CA ILE A 291 0.75 -11.07 19.50
C ILE A 291 1.75 -10.25 20.31
N ASP A 292 3.02 -10.21 19.89
CA ASP A 292 4.05 -9.33 20.46
C ASP A 292 4.11 -8.00 19.70
N TYR A 293 3.95 -8.03 18.38
CA TYR A 293 3.90 -6.85 17.52
C TYR A 293 2.70 -6.89 16.58
N PHE A 294 1.89 -5.86 16.63
CA PHE A 294 0.79 -5.64 15.70
C PHE A 294 1.15 -4.52 14.71
N LEU A 295 1.18 -4.84 13.43
CA LEU A 295 1.49 -3.94 12.34
C LEU A 295 0.23 -3.67 11.49
N PRO A 296 -0.64 -2.74 11.89
CA PRO A 296 -1.75 -2.35 11.05
C PRO A 296 -1.29 -1.36 9.98
N HIS A 297 -1.57 -1.65 8.71
CA HIS A 297 -1.59 -0.63 7.70
C HIS A 297 -2.84 0.23 7.90
N VAL A 298 -2.65 1.47 8.30
CA VAL A 298 -3.71 2.47 8.37
C VAL A 298 -3.40 3.61 7.41
N SER A 299 -4.38 4.02 6.62
CA SER A 299 -4.20 5.12 5.66
C SER A 299 -4.15 6.50 6.35
N SER A 300 -4.71 6.61 7.55
CA SER A 300 -4.77 7.81 8.37
C SER A 300 -4.81 7.42 9.84
N HIS A 301 -4.14 8.19 10.69
CA HIS A 301 -4.21 7.98 12.14
C HIS A 301 -5.64 8.14 12.69
N PHE A 302 -6.51 8.81 11.94
CA PHE A 302 -7.93 8.95 12.26
C PHE A 302 -8.63 7.60 12.53
N PHE A 303 -8.21 6.53 11.85
CA PHE A 303 -8.83 5.21 11.99
C PHE A 303 -8.32 4.40 13.21
N VAL A 304 -7.23 4.82 13.85
CA VAL A 304 -6.56 4.02 14.91
C VAL A 304 -7.47 3.81 16.11
N ASP A 305 -8.06 4.89 16.64
CA ASP A 305 -8.91 4.81 17.84
C ASP A 305 -10.19 4.00 17.55
N GLY A 306 -10.77 4.16 16.35
CA GLY A 306 -11.92 3.38 15.90
C GLY A 306 -11.61 1.89 15.76
N LEU A 307 -10.43 1.54 15.22
CA LEU A 307 -9.97 0.15 15.12
C LEU A 307 -9.78 -0.48 16.50
N LYS A 308 -9.10 0.21 17.42
CA LYS A 308 -8.93 -0.25 18.81
C LYS A 308 -10.27 -0.52 19.48
N LYS A 309 -11.19 0.44 19.39
CA LYS A 309 -12.53 0.31 19.95
C LYS A 309 -13.28 -0.90 19.36
N GLY A 310 -13.30 -1.03 18.04
CA GLY A 310 -13.98 -2.15 17.37
C GLY A 310 -13.40 -3.50 17.73
N LEU A 311 -12.07 -3.63 17.84
CA LEU A 311 -11.41 -4.85 18.30
C LEU A 311 -11.76 -5.18 19.76
N LEU A 312 -11.74 -4.20 20.65
CA LEU A 312 -12.10 -4.36 22.05
C LEU A 312 -13.56 -4.82 22.22
N GLU A 313 -14.50 -4.29 21.43
CA GLU A 313 -15.91 -4.72 21.40
C GLU A 313 -16.07 -6.19 20.97
N LYS A 314 -15.09 -6.74 20.24
CA LYS A 314 -15.01 -8.15 19.86
C LYS A 314 -14.16 -9.01 20.83
N GLY A 315 -13.74 -8.43 21.95
CA GLY A 315 -12.91 -9.13 22.94
C GLY A 315 -11.43 -9.25 22.57
N VAL A 316 -10.95 -8.49 21.59
CA VAL A 316 -9.54 -8.47 21.17
C VAL A 316 -8.89 -7.17 21.68
N ASP A 317 -8.17 -7.26 22.78
CA ASP A 317 -7.46 -6.14 23.42
C ASP A 317 -5.95 -6.25 23.13
N ILE A 318 -5.47 -5.52 22.12
CA ILE A 318 -4.05 -5.46 21.78
C ILE A 318 -3.46 -4.20 22.43
N ALA A 319 -2.62 -4.39 23.44
CA ALA A 319 -2.00 -3.31 24.20
C ALA A 319 -1.22 -2.33 23.31
N ASP A 320 -1.22 -1.05 23.66
CA ASP A 320 -0.69 0.06 22.86
C ASP A 320 0.80 -0.12 22.49
N GLU A 321 1.60 -0.66 23.39
CA GLU A 321 3.04 -0.92 23.18
C GLU A 321 3.32 -1.98 22.11
N LYS A 322 2.34 -2.83 21.78
CA LYS A 322 2.45 -3.83 20.71
C LYS A 322 2.22 -3.24 19.32
N TRP A 323 1.64 -2.03 19.24
CA TRP A 323 1.36 -1.39 17.96
C TRP A 323 2.62 -0.78 17.36
N PHE A 324 3.01 -1.25 16.18
CA PHE A 324 4.15 -0.70 15.43
C PHE A 324 3.68 -0.06 14.14
N MET A 325 3.80 1.25 14.05
CA MET A 325 3.36 2.05 12.90
C MET A 325 4.42 3.08 12.52
N ASN A 326 4.61 3.28 11.21
CA ASN A 326 5.54 4.28 10.67
C ASN A 326 4.84 5.36 9.82
N LEU A 327 3.52 5.32 9.72
CA LEU A 327 2.69 6.24 8.94
C LEU A 327 3.07 7.72 9.11
N LEU A 328 3.36 8.14 10.34
CA LEU A 328 3.64 9.55 10.66
C LEU A 328 4.85 10.11 9.91
N ARG A 329 5.86 9.27 9.63
CA ARG A 329 7.14 9.65 9.03
C ARG A 329 7.27 9.29 7.56
N VAL A 330 6.56 8.26 7.13
CA VAL A 330 6.68 7.69 5.77
C VAL A 330 5.48 8.06 4.89
N GLY A 331 4.35 8.39 5.50
CA GLY A 331 3.09 8.56 4.81
C GLY A 331 2.46 7.23 4.42
N ASN A 332 1.34 7.28 3.70
CA ASN A 332 0.68 6.09 3.19
C ASN A 332 1.26 5.70 1.83
N VAL A 333 2.07 4.66 1.79
CA VAL A 333 2.70 4.11 0.57
C VAL A 333 1.88 2.94 -0.02
N GLY A 334 0.58 2.90 0.24
CA GLY A 334 -0.31 1.89 -0.32
C GLY A 334 0.20 0.46 -0.14
N SER A 335 0.40 -0.27 -1.24
CA SER A 335 0.86 -1.66 -1.27
C SER A 335 2.24 -1.90 -0.63
N ALA A 336 3.10 -0.88 -0.58
CA ALA A 336 4.44 -0.97 0.02
C ALA A 336 4.44 -0.75 1.53
N SER A 337 3.40 -0.14 2.11
CA SER A 337 3.40 0.29 3.52
C SER A 337 3.76 -0.83 4.48
N ILE A 338 3.20 -2.02 4.29
CA ILE A 338 3.45 -3.15 5.19
C ILE A 338 4.88 -3.69 5.06
N TYR A 339 5.44 -3.69 3.85
CA TYR A 339 6.83 -4.09 3.60
C TYR A 339 7.81 -3.15 4.30
N ILE A 340 7.56 -1.85 4.19
CA ILE A 340 8.39 -0.81 4.83
C ILE A 340 8.28 -0.92 6.36
N ALA A 341 7.08 -1.17 6.90
CA ALA A 341 6.89 -1.33 8.34
C ALA A 341 7.62 -2.57 8.89
N VAL A 342 7.56 -3.71 8.19
CA VAL A 342 8.27 -4.93 8.58
C VAL A 342 9.78 -4.73 8.48
N GLU A 343 10.29 -4.08 7.43
CA GLU A 343 11.71 -3.76 7.28
C GLU A 343 12.20 -2.90 8.45
N GLU A 344 11.45 -1.85 8.81
CA GLU A 344 11.80 -0.99 9.94
C GLU A 344 11.73 -1.73 11.29
N LEU A 345 10.79 -2.65 11.48
CA LEU A 345 10.72 -3.45 12.68
C LEU A 345 11.92 -4.42 12.79
N ILE A 346 12.30 -5.10 11.70
CA ILE A 346 13.49 -5.96 11.65
C ILE A 346 14.75 -5.16 12.05
N ASN A 347 14.92 -3.97 11.49
CA ASN A 347 16.09 -3.13 11.72
C ASN A 347 16.02 -2.31 13.03
N SER A 348 14.92 -2.38 13.77
CA SER A 348 14.77 -1.66 15.04
C SER A 348 15.60 -2.22 16.19
N GLY A 349 16.11 -3.44 16.07
CA GLY A 349 16.79 -4.17 17.13
C GLY A 349 15.88 -4.63 18.29
N LYS A 350 14.55 -4.53 18.13
CA LYS A 350 13.56 -4.88 19.16
C LYS A 350 13.19 -6.35 19.15
N LEU A 351 13.26 -6.99 17.96
CA LEU A 351 12.80 -8.37 17.77
C LEU A 351 13.65 -9.38 18.53
N LYS A 352 12.99 -10.33 19.14
CA LYS A 352 13.58 -11.49 19.82
C LYS A 352 13.07 -12.77 19.20
N LYS A 353 13.88 -13.80 19.24
CA LYS A 353 13.48 -15.13 18.78
C LYS A 353 12.23 -15.61 19.52
N GLY A 354 11.24 -16.04 18.75
CA GLY A 354 9.94 -16.49 19.26
C GLY A 354 8.86 -15.42 19.23
N ASP A 355 9.21 -14.11 19.09
CA ASP A 355 8.22 -13.04 18.99
C ASP A 355 7.24 -13.29 17.83
N LYS A 356 5.98 -12.93 18.05
CA LYS A 356 4.87 -13.08 17.12
C LYS A 356 4.46 -11.75 16.56
N ILE A 357 4.40 -11.67 15.24
CA ILE A 357 4.06 -10.46 14.50
C ILE A 357 2.76 -10.68 13.74
N PHE A 358 1.77 -9.83 13.95
CA PHE A 358 0.51 -9.85 13.22
C PHE A 358 0.44 -8.68 12.24
N LEU A 359 0.35 -8.97 10.95
CA LEU A 359 0.20 -7.98 9.89
C LEU A 359 -1.29 -7.84 9.52
N SER A 360 -1.78 -6.61 9.42
CA SER A 360 -3.15 -6.30 9.02
C SER A 360 -3.16 -5.22 7.93
N VAL A 361 -3.69 -5.56 6.77
CA VAL A 361 -3.75 -4.65 5.61
C VAL A 361 -5.17 -4.56 5.10
N PRO A 362 -5.91 -3.48 5.46
CA PRO A 362 -7.18 -3.15 4.82
C PRO A 362 -6.96 -2.47 3.48
N GLU A 363 -7.88 -2.68 2.56
CA GLU A 363 -7.93 -2.02 1.26
C GLU A 363 -9.30 -1.41 1.01
N SER A 364 -9.33 -0.13 0.70
CA SER A 364 -10.58 0.60 0.43
C SER A 364 -11.05 0.53 -1.03
N GLY A 365 -10.31 -0.12 -1.93
CA GLY A 365 -10.69 -0.21 -3.35
C GLY A 365 -12.12 -0.71 -3.52
N ARG A 366 -12.36 -1.92 -3.09
CA ARG A 366 -13.68 -2.52 -2.95
C ARG A 366 -13.75 -3.44 -1.73
N PHE A 367 -13.19 -2.97 -0.62
CA PHE A 367 -13.17 -3.59 0.70
C PHE A 367 -12.58 -5.00 0.71
N SER A 368 -11.27 -5.06 0.51
CA SER A 368 -10.46 -6.27 0.69
C SER A 368 -9.59 -6.13 1.95
N PHE A 369 -9.30 -7.26 2.58
CA PHE A 369 -8.48 -7.31 3.79
C PHE A 369 -7.51 -8.47 3.71
N ALA A 370 -6.26 -8.25 4.10
CA ALA A 370 -5.24 -9.28 4.09
C ALA A 370 -4.49 -9.30 5.43
N TYR A 371 -4.23 -10.49 5.92
CA TYR A 371 -3.58 -10.75 7.20
C TYR A 371 -2.45 -11.74 7.03
N ALA A 372 -1.40 -11.59 7.85
CA ALA A 372 -0.35 -12.58 7.98
C ALA A 372 0.11 -12.68 9.45
N TYR A 373 0.47 -13.87 9.86
CA TYR A 373 1.02 -14.15 11.18
C TYR A 373 2.40 -14.73 11.04
N LEU A 374 3.37 -14.12 11.70
CA LEU A 374 4.78 -14.41 11.53
C LEU A 374 5.39 -14.76 12.88
N THR A 375 6.43 -15.60 12.86
CA THR A 375 7.24 -15.93 14.03
C THR A 375 8.70 -15.57 13.78
N VAL A 376 9.33 -14.86 14.69
CA VAL A 376 10.76 -14.54 14.64
C VAL A 376 11.59 -15.80 14.93
N CYS A 377 12.54 -16.13 14.05
CA CYS A 377 13.39 -17.31 14.13
C CYS A 377 14.86 -16.95 14.36
#